data_5a220f8224c51cfba1ebf6cb20ca2f4f
#
_entry.id   5a220f8224c51cfba1ebf6cb20ca2f4f
#
_cell.length_a   1.000
_cell.length_b   1.000
_cell.length_c   1.000
_cell.angle_alpha   90.00
_cell.angle_beta   90.00
_cell.angle_gamma   90.00
#
_symmetry.space_group_name_H-M   'P 1'
#
loop_
_entity.id
_entity.type
_entity.pdbx_description
1 polymer ?
#
loop_
_entity_poly.entity_id
_entity_poly.type
_entity_poly.pdbx_seq_one_letter_code
_entity_poly.pdbx_strand_id
1 'polypeptide(L)'
;MLPKGANLQKIRNGNKTYAVTPHLPGGFVKPEVLEKYAQVARKYEGTLKLTSAQRIMITNLKAEDIESIWAELGMQPAMGFANCVRSVKVCPGIAFCKRGKQDSVKLGLELDRRYIKKEMPSRMKFGVSGCPNSCSESVIKDVGIIGTEAGWDVYVGGSAGSHPRLADKLAESLDYDDTLRLVDIVVRYYQKHADIERVGQFIDRIGFARFQADVLAEFTGTGAVESPVTGSPVSSEKLTPMPGALTEGTLVVGDPITQGSVIADIIRIYPQTIPVLRGFGMGCLGCPSATGEPLEKAAGIHGLAVEELIVALNEVVLRGK
;
A
#
# COMPACT_ATOMS: atom_id res chain seq x y z
N MET A 1 18.30 -8.02 12.35
CA MET A 1 17.90 -7.08 11.27
C MET A 1 17.24 -7.88 10.16
N LEU A 2 16.16 -7.42 9.55
CA LEU A 2 15.53 -8.12 8.41
C LEU A 2 16.44 -8.05 7.17
N PRO A 3 16.63 -9.18 6.43
CA PRO A 3 17.39 -9.15 5.19
C PRO A 3 16.77 -8.18 4.19
N LYS A 4 17.59 -7.38 3.51
CA LYS A 4 17.15 -6.34 2.58
C LYS A 4 16.36 -6.95 1.41
N GLY A 5 15.16 -6.43 1.17
CA GLY A 5 14.28 -6.88 0.08
C GLY A 5 13.52 -8.18 0.36
N ALA A 6 13.63 -8.75 1.55
CA ALA A 6 12.90 -9.94 1.94
C ALA A 6 11.77 -9.63 2.93
N ASN A 7 10.77 -10.48 2.94
CA ASN A 7 9.63 -10.42 3.83
C ASN A 7 9.68 -11.60 4.81
N LEU A 8 9.65 -11.31 6.11
CA LEU A 8 9.52 -12.36 7.14
C LEU A 8 8.18 -13.06 6.97
N GLN A 9 8.20 -14.39 6.93
CA GLN A 9 7.03 -15.23 6.92
C GLN A 9 6.58 -15.58 8.35
N LYS A 10 5.43 -16.28 8.48
CA LYS A 10 4.95 -16.75 9.78
C LYS A 10 6.01 -17.63 10.45
N ILE A 11 6.42 -17.27 11.66
CA ILE A 11 7.34 -18.06 12.48
C ILE A 11 6.64 -19.33 12.93
N ARG A 12 7.27 -20.49 12.71
CA ARG A 12 6.77 -21.80 13.10
C ARG A 12 7.82 -22.52 13.93
N ASN A 13 7.46 -22.91 15.14
CA ASN A 13 8.38 -23.63 16.06
C ASN A 13 9.72 -22.92 16.23
N GLY A 14 9.70 -21.58 16.35
CA GLY A 14 10.92 -20.77 16.45
C GLY A 14 11.69 -20.53 15.15
N ASN A 15 11.34 -21.24 14.07
CA ASN A 15 12.02 -21.11 12.78
C ASN A 15 11.50 -19.91 11.98
N LYS A 16 12.43 -19.02 11.59
CA LYS A 16 12.18 -17.87 10.73
C LYS A 16 12.48 -18.23 9.28
N THR A 17 11.50 -18.07 8.40
CA THR A 17 11.68 -18.16 6.96
C THR A 17 11.31 -16.84 6.29
N TYR A 18 11.80 -16.64 5.10
CA TYR A 18 11.66 -15.40 4.35
C TYR A 18 11.07 -15.65 2.97
N ALA A 19 10.52 -14.59 2.38
CA ALA A 19 10.10 -14.60 1.01
C ALA A 19 10.67 -13.40 0.26
N VAL A 20 11.05 -13.60 -0.99
CA VAL A 20 11.39 -12.53 -1.92
C VAL A 20 10.32 -12.41 -2.99
N THR A 21 10.02 -11.19 -3.38
CA THR A 21 9.01 -10.90 -4.42
C THR A 21 9.61 -9.89 -5.39
N PRO A 22 10.22 -10.34 -6.48
CA PRO A 22 10.72 -9.45 -7.51
C PRO A 22 9.62 -8.61 -8.15
N HIS A 23 9.99 -7.42 -8.61
CA HIS A 23 9.09 -6.55 -9.36
C HIS A 23 8.89 -7.06 -10.77
N LEU A 24 7.63 -7.17 -11.19
CA LEU A 24 7.20 -7.53 -12.54
C LEU A 24 6.24 -6.46 -13.05
N PRO A 25 6.71 -5.53 -13.90
CA PRO A 25 5.88 -4.47 -14.44
C PRO A 25 4.63 -5.02 -15.16
N GLY A 26 3.44 -4.62 -14.71
CA GLY A 26 2.17 -5.09 -15.26
C GLY A 26 1.93 -6.60 -15.19
N GLY A 27 2.78 -7.35 -14.48
CA GLY A 27 2.72 -8.81 -14.44
C GLY A 27 3.26 -9.50 -15.70
N PHE A 28 3.84 -8.76 -16.63
CA PHE A 28 4.47 -9.34 -17.84
C PHE A 28 5.85 -9.90 -17.50
N VAL A 29 6.12 -11.09 -18.02
CA VAL A 29 7.36 -11.82 -17.77
C VAL A 29 7.77 -12.61 -19.01
N LYS A 30 9.06 -12.56 -19.34
CA LYS A 30 9.63 -13.36 -20.44
C LYS A 30 9.90 -14.79 -19.97
N PRO A 31 9.86 -15.80 -20.86
CA PRO A 31 10.15 -17.21 -20.50
C PRO A 31 11.48 -17.38 -19.75
N GLU A 32 12.54 -16.70 -20.17
CA GLU A 32 13.87 -16.80 -19.58
C GLU A 32 13.87 -16.32 -18.10
N VAL A 33 13.01 -15.37 -17.77
CA VAL A 33 12.83 -14.90 -16.39
C VAL A 33 12.12 -15.98 -15.57
N LEU A 34 11.12 -16.68 -16.12
CA LEU A 34 10.45 -17.80 -15.42
C LEU A 34 11.42 -18.97 -15.19
N GLU A 35 12.29 -19.28 -16.14
CA GLU A 35 13.35 -20.28 -15.98
C GLU A 35 14.27 -19.90 -14.81
N LYS A 36 14.69 -18.63 -14.74
CA LYS A 36 15.51 -18.12 -13.64
C LYS A 36 14.81 -18.26 -12.29
N TYR A 37 13.50 -17.93 -12.21
CA TYR A 37 12.71 -18.18 -10.99
C TYR A 37 12.73 -19.66 -10.58
N ALA A 38 12.53 -20.56 -11.57
CA ALA A 38 12.53 -21.98 -11.31
C ALA A 38 13.91 -22.50 -10.84
N GLN A 39 14.99 -22.02 -11.45
CA GLN A 39 16.38 -22.38 -11.07
C GLN A 39 16.69 -21.93 -9.63
N VAL A 40 16.43 -20.66 -9.33
CA VAL A 40 16.66 -20.09 -7.98
C VAL A 40 15.79 -20.81 -6.94
N ALA A 41 14.50 -21.02 -7.22
CA ALA A 41 13.63 -21.73 -6.30
C ALA A 41 14.10 -23.17 -6.01
N ARG A 42 14.57 -23.91 -7.02
CA ARG A 42 15.12 -25.26 -6.82
C ARG A 42 16.41 -25.23 -6.00
N LYS A 43 17.33 -24.30 -6.32
CA LYS A 43 18.63 -24.20 -5.65
C LYS A 43 18.52 -23.91 -4.16
N TYR A 44 17.56 -23.04 -3.79
CA TYR A 44 17.36 -22.60 -2.40
C TYR A 44 16.13 -23.27 -1.74
N GLU A 45 15.65 -24.39 -2.29
CA GLU A 45 14.53 -25.18 -1.77
C GLU A 45 13.25 -24.33 -1.53
N GLY A 46 13.09 -23.23 -2.29
CA GLY A 46 11.97 -22.34 -2.20
C GLY A 46 10.74 -22.83 -2.95
N THR A 47 9.58 -22.31 -2.60
CA THR A 47 8.31 -22.57 -3.29
C THR A 47 7.84 -21.31 -4.02
N LEU A 48 7.41 -21.45 -5.28
CA LEU A 48 6.86 -20.34 -6.06
C LEU A 48 5.38 -20.13 -5.74
N LYS A 49 4.99 -18.89 -5.51
CA LYS A 49 3.60 -18.47 -5.29
C LYS A 49 3.21 -17.35 -6.23
N LEU A 50 2.20 -17.58 -7.08
CA LEU A 50 1.53 -16.53 -7.84
C LEU A 50 0.68 -15.68 -6.88
N THR A 51 0.93 -14.36 -6.87
CA THR A 51 0.20 -13.44 -6.00
C THR A 51 -0.92 -12.72 -6.73
N SER A 52 -1.92 -12.26 -5.99
CA SER A 52 -3.01 -11.43 -6.55
C SER A 52 -2.55 -10.06 -7.09
N ALA A 53 -1.30 -9.68 -6.79
CA ALA A 53 -0.69 -8.44 -7.29
C ALA A 53 0.14 -8.67 -8.57
N GLN A 54 -0.14 -9.73 -9.31
CA GLN A 54 0.53 -10.09 -10.56
C GLN A 54 2.06 -10.21 -10.41
N ARG A 55 2.51 -10.85 -9.32
CA ARG A 55 3.92 -11.10 -9.02
C ARG A 55 4.16 -12.55 -8.66
N ILE A 56 5.36 -13.01 -8.85
CA ILE A 56 5.82 -14.32 -8.39
C ILE A 56 6.64 -14.11 -7.12
N MET A 57 6.28 -14.80 -6.06
CA MET A 57 6.99 -14.80 -4.78
C MET A 57 7.72 -16.13 -4.63
N ILE A 58 8.97 -16.11 -4.17
CA ILE A 58 9.72 -17.29 -3.74
C ILE A 58 9.67 -17.32 -2.22
N THR A 59 9.16 -18.41 -1.64
CA THR A 59 8.93 -18.57 -0.20
C THR A 59 9.87 -19.58 0.42
N ASN A 60 9.85 -19.74 1.75
CA ASN A 60 10.62 -20.70 2.55
C ASN A 60 12.13 -20.49 2.50
N LEU A 61 12.59 -19.28 2.28
CA LEU A 61 14.01 -18.96 2.13
C LEU A 61 14.66 -18.73 3.50
N LYS A 62 15.96 -18.98 3.60
CA LYS A 62 16.77 -18.67 4.76
C LYS A 62 17.33 -17.26 4.69
N ALA A 63 17.60 -16.65 5.85
CA ALA A 63 18.09 -15.27 5.92
C ALA A 63 19.44 -15.08 5.21
N GLU A 64 20.34 -16.06 5.38
CA GLU A 64 21.68 -16.06 4.80
C GLU A 64 21.72 -16.13 3.28
N ASP A 65 20.67 -16.66 2.66
CA ASP A 65 20.61 -16.87 1.21
C ASP A 65 20.06 -15.63 0.45
N ILE A 66 19.41 -14.69 1.14
CA ILE A 66 18.65 -13.61 0.51
C ILE A 66 19.50 -12.74 -0.43
N GLU A 67 20.72 -12.40 -0.03
CA GLU A 67 21.62 -11.58 -0.86
C GLU A 67 22.02 -12.32 -2.15
N SER A 68 22.39 -13.58 -2.03
CA SER A 68 22.73 -14.44 -3.17
C SER A 68 21.55 -14.64 -4.11
N ILE A 69 20.35 -14.83 -3.55
CA ILE A 69 19.11 -14.96 -4.33
C ILE A 69 18.85 -13.70 -5.16
N TRP A 70 19.01 -12.51 -4.57
CA TRP A 70 18.84 -11.26 -5.33
C TRP A 70 19.90 -11.06 -6.40
N ALA A 71 21.13 -11.42 -6.13
CA ALA A 71 22.23 -11.39 -7.11
C ALA A 71 21.94 -12.32 -8.29
N GLU A 72 21.51 -13.56 -8.05
CA GLU A 72 21.20 -14.53 -9.08
C GLU A 72 19.94 -14.15 -9.89
N LEU A 73 18.90 -13.65 -9.24
CA LEU A 73 17.72 -13.16 -9.94
C LEU A 73 18.05 -11.97 -10.85
N GLY A 74 18.97 -11.09 -10.44
CA GLY A 74 19.29 -9.87 -11.17
C GLY A 74 18.11 -8.91 -11.29
N MET A 75 17.15 -9.00 -10.38
CA MET A 75 15.88 -8.25 -10.39
C MET A 75 15.78 -7.32 -9.18
N GLN A 76 14.96 -6.30 -9.31
CA GLN A 76 14.69 -5.39 -8.20
C GLN A 76 13.54 -5.93 -7.32
N PRO A 77 13.64 -5.79 -5.98
CA PRO A 77 12.55 -6.17 -5.10
C PRO A 77 11.32 -5.28 -5.33
N ALA A 78 10.15 -5.89 -5.36
CA ALA A 78 8.90 -5.15 -5.22
C ALA A 78 8.68 -4.82 -3.75
N MET A 79 8.28 -3.58 -3.47
CA MET A 79 8.05 -3.13 -2.10
C MET A 79 6.76 -3.76 -1.54
N GLY A 80 6.91 -4.67 -0.58
CA GLY A 80 5.79 -5.40 0.04
C GLY A 80 5.13 -4.66 1.21
N PHE A 81 5.88 -3.91 2.01
CA PHE A 81 5.43 -3.37 3.30
C PHE A 81 5.69 -1.87 3.51
N ALA A 82 6.36 -1.18 2.58
CA ALA A 82 6.59 0.27 2.73
C ALA A 82 5.34 1.10 2.41
N ASN A 83 5.27 2.30 2.97
CA ASN A 83 4.31 3.33 2.58
C ASN A 83 4.77 3.97 1.26
N CYS A 84 4.44 3.32 0.17
CA CYS A 84 4.83 3.74 -1.17
C CYS A 84 3.83 3.24 -2.20
N VAL A 85 3.99 3.70 -3.42
CA VAL A 85 3.27 3.14 -4.56
C VAL A 85 3.73 1.70 -4.79
N ARG A 86 2.76 0.78 -4.85
CA ARG A 86 2.95 -0.65 -5.14
C ARG A 86 2.95 -0.86 -6.65
N SER A 87 3.32 -2.07 -7.09
CA SER A 87 3.21 -2.44 -8.51
C SER A 87 1.82 -2.16 -9.05
N VAL A 88 1.75 -1.56 -10.22
CA VAL A 88 0.50 -1.28 -10.93
C VAL A 88 -0.07 -2.60 -11.44
N LYS A 89 -1.34 -2.88 -11.15
CA LYS A 89 -2.06 -4.05 -11.68
C LYS A 89 -2.66 -3.69 -13.04
N VAL A 90 -2.39 -4.52 -14.03
CA VAL A 90 -2.77 -4.25 -15.43
C VAL A 90 -3.54 -5.43 -16.00
N CYS A 91 -4.60 -5.19 -16.76
CA CYS A 91 -5.23 -6.23 -17.57
C CYS A 91 -4.59 -6.28 -18.96
N PRO A 92 -4.83 -7.35 -19.77
CA PRO A 92 -4.26 -7.46 -21.11
C PRO A 92 -4.64 -6.32 -22.09
N GLY A 93 -5.73 -5.59 -21.85
CA GLY A 93 -6.18 -4.45 -22.66
C GLY A 93 -6.37 -4.79 -24.13
N ILE A 94 -6.43 -3.75 -24.96
CA ILE A 94 -6.62 -3.92 -26.42
C ILE A 94 -5.47 -4.69 -27.08
N ALA A 95 -4.29 -4.70 -26.47
CA ALA A 95 -3.13 -5.41 -27.02
C ALA A 95 -3.34 -6.94 -27.10
N PHE A 96 -4.08 -7.53 -26.15
CA PHE A 96 -4.24 -8.99 -26.06
C PHE A 96 -5.68 -9.45 -25.79
N CYS A 97 -6.63 -8.55 -25.60
CA CYS A 97 -8.01 -8.89 -25.25
C CYS A 97 -9.00 -8.35 -26.29
N LYS A 98 -9.80 -9.24 -26.88
CA LYS A 98 -10.83 -8.85 -27.86
C LYS A 98 -11.89 -7.88 -27.34
N ARG A 99 -12.06 -7.78 -26.01
CA ARG A 99 -12.99 -6.85 -25.36
C ARG A 99 -12.33 -5.52 -24.97
N GLY A 100 -11.01 -5.42 -25.13
CA GLY A 100 -10.27 -4.20 -24.83
C GLY A 100 -10.79 -3.00 -25.64
N LYS A 101 -10.99 -1.87 -24.97
CA LYS A 101 -11.35 -0.59 -25.58
C LYS A 101 -10.17 0.36 -25.60
N GLN A 102 -9.28 0.23 -24.62
CA GLN A 102 -8.10 1.07 -24.44
C GLN A 102 -6.86 0.21 -24.18
N ASP A 103 -5.68 0.79 -24.44
CA ASP A 103 -4.38 0.14 -24.20
C ASP A 103 -3.97 0.27 -22.73
N SER A 104 -4.52 -0.61 -21.88
CA SER A 104 -4.18 -0.67 -20.47
C SER A 104 -2.74 -1.08 -20.21
N VAL A 105 -2.11 -1.77 -21.13
CA VAL A 105 -0.70 -2.19 -21.01
C VAL A 105 0.20 -0.97 -21.11
N LYS A 106 0.03 -0.17 -22.17
CA LYS A 106 0.80 1.07 -22.36
C LYS A 106 0.63 2.02 -21.17
N LEU A 107 -0.61 2.31 -20.79
CA LEU A 107 -0.89 3.22 -19.67
C LEU A 107 -0.36 2.68 -18.34
N GLY A 108 -0.60 1.41 -18.05
CA GLY A 108 -0.20 0.80 -16.78
C GLY A 108 1.31 0.68 -16.63
N LEU A 109 2.05 0.37 -17.68
CA LEU A 109 3.52 0.34 -17.65
C LEU A 109 4.11 1.75 -17.49
N GLU A 110 3.50 2.77 -18.08
CA GLU A 110 3.93 4.16 -17.89
C GLU A 110 3.69 4.63 -16.45
N LEU A 111 2.53 4.30 -15.86
CA LEU A 111 2.25 4.59 -14.45
C LEU A 111 3.20 3.85 -13.52
N ASP A 112 3.49 2.58 -13.80
CA ASP A 112 4.46 1.81 -13.02
C ASP A 112 5.85 2.45 -13.08
N ARG A 113 6.31 2.84 -14.27
CA ARG A 113 7.60 3.53 -14.46
C ARG A 113 7.68 4.85 -13.70
N ARG A 114 6.60 5.64 -13.65
CA ARG A 114 6.56 6.96 -12.98
C ARG A 114 6.53 6.84 -11.45
N TYR A 115 5.82 5.84 -10.92
CA TYR A 115 5.43 5.87 -9.52
C TYR A 115 5.93 4.71 -8.68
N ILE A 116 6.43 3.62 -9.28
CA ILE A 116 6.89 2.47 -8.51
C ILE A 116 7.86 2.88 -7.39
N LYS A 117 7.61 2.44 -6.17
CA LYS A 117 8.38 2.76 -4.95
C LYS A 117 8.33 4.23 -4.50
N LYS A 118 7.62 5.13 -5.21
CA LYS A 118 7.47 6.52 -4.76
C LYS A 118 6.85 6.54 -3.38
N GLU A 119 7.49 7.24 -2.45
CA GLU A 119 7.03 7.36 -1.07
C GLU A 119 5.70 8.09 -0.99
N MET A 120 4.80 7.57 -0.15
CA MET A 120 3.44 8.06 0.06
C MET A 120 3.11 8.08 1.55
N PRO A 121 2.11 8.87 1.99
CA PRO A 121 1.62 8.84 3.37
C PRO A 121 1.22 7.43 3.83
N SER A 122 0.62 6.65 2.93
CA SER A 122 0.35 5.22 3.13
C SER A 122 0.58 4.45 1.84
N ARG A 123 0.45 3.11 1.88
CA ARG A 123 0.54 2.30 0.66
C ARG A 123 -0.49 2.74 -0.37
N MET A 124 -0.07 2.93 -1.60
CA MET A 124 -0.95 3.29 -2.73
C MET A 124 -0.93 2.19 -3.78
N LYS A 125 -2.10 1.78 -4.24
CA LYS A 125 -2.26 0.73 -5.26
C LYS A 125 -2.98 1.29 -6.47
N PHE A 126 -2.46 0.94 -7.64
CA PHE A 126 -3.06 1.28 -8.92
C PHE A 126 -3.66 0.05 -9.59
N GLY A 127 -4.71 0.27 -10.38
CA GLY A 127 -5.27 -0.77 -11.26
C GLY A 127 -5.74 -0.15 -12.56
N VAL A 128 -5.27 -0.69 -13.68
CA VAL A 128 -5.61 -0.22 -15.03
C VAL A 128 -6.31 -1.32 -15.79
N SER A 129 -7.56 -1.10 -16.15
CA SER A 129 -8.39 -2.01 -16.93
C SER A 129 -8.74 -1.41 -18.28
N GLY A 130 -8.52 -2.13 -19.36
CA GLY A 130 -8.74 -1.64 -20.72
C GLY A 130 -10.20 -1.64 -21.19
N CYS A 131 -11.15 -2.04 -20.34
CA CYS A 131 -12.59 -1.97 -20.60
C CYS A 131 -13.42 -2.03 -19.31
N PRO A 132 -14.75 -1.76 -19.35
CA PRO A 132 -15.62 -1.74 -18.17
C PRO A 132 -15.71 -3.06 -17.38
N ASN A 133 -15.23 -4.19 -17.92
CA ASN A 133 -15.14 -5.45 -17.15
C ASN A 133 -14.20 -5.36 -15.93
N SER A 134 -13.37 -4.32 -15.84
CA SER A 134 -12.55 -4.01 -14.66
C SER A 134 -11.70 -5.18 -14.14
N CYS A 135 -11.11 -5.99 -15.04
CA CYS A 135 -10.37 -7.22 -14.68
C CYS A 135 -9.16 -6.98 -13.76
N SER A 136 -8.62 -5.75 -13.73
CA SER A 136 -7.59 -5.34 -12.76
C SER A 136 -8.17 -4.90 -11.42
N GLU A 137 -9.49 -5.09 -11.22
CA GLU A 137 -10.19 -4.69 -10.00
C GLU A 137 -10.02 -3.18 -9.70
N SER A 138 -10.08 -2.34 -10.75
CA SER A 138 -9.76 -0.92 -10.68
C SER A 138 -10.61 -0.17 -9.64
N VAL A 139 -11.89 -0.50 -9.50
CA VAL A 139 -12.81 0.14 -8.55
C VAL A 139 -12.52 -0.14 -7.07
N ILE A 140 -11.57 -1.04 -6.76
CA ILE A 140 -11.10 -1.31 -5.39
C ILE A 140 -9.60 -1.03 -5.24
N LYS A 141 -9.10 -0.07 -5.99
CA LYS A 141 -7.73 0.45 -5.88
C LYS A 141 -7.74 1.90 -5.40
N ASP A 142 -6.62 2.33 -4.81
CA ASP A 142 -6.47 3.73 -4.39
C ASP A 142 -6.59 4.69 -5.57
N VAL A 143 -6.07 4.27 -6.74
CA VAL A 143 -6.30 4.89 -8.04
C VAL A 143 -6.66 3.79 -9.02
N GLY A 144 -7.87 3.85 -9.55
CA GLY A 144 -8.40 2.93 -10.54
C GLY A 144 -8.65 3.63 -11.87
N ILE A 145 -8.28 2.98 -12.96
CA ILE A 145 -8.45 3.54 -14.31
C ILE A 145 -9.13 2.48 -15.17
N ILE A 146 -10.19 2.86 -15.85
CA ILE A 146 -11.01 1.97 -16.67
C ILE A 146 -11.17 2.57 -18.06
N GLY A 147 -10.77 1.82 -19.08
CA GLY A 147 -10.96 2.19 -20.47
C GLY A 147 -12.43 2.04 -20.90
N THR A 148 -12.90 3.01 -21.67
CA THR A 148 -14.20 3.01 -22.36
C THR A 148 -14.00 3.27 -23.84
N GLU A 149 -15.04 3.29 -24.62
CA GLU A 149 -14.95 3.70 -26.04
C GLU A 149 -14.59 5.17 -26.20
N ALA A 150 -15.03 6.00 -25.24
CA ALA A 150 -14.80 7.45 -25.25
C ALA A 150 -13.43 7.87 -24.68
N GLY A 151 -12.69 6.97 -24.04
CA GLY A 151 -11.44 7.30 -23.37
C GLY A 151 -11.26 6.55 -22.06
N TRP A 152 -10.73 7.24 -21.04
CA TRP A 152 -10.43 6.69 -19.75
C TRP A 152 -11.28 7.31 -18.64
N ASP A 153 -11.87 6.46 -17.81
CA ASP A 153 -12.51 6.86 -16.57
C ASP A 153 -11.53 6.68 -15.39
N VAL A 154 -11.39 7.70 -14.56
CA VAL A 154 -10.50 7.69 -13.38
C VAL A 154 -11.33 7.61 -12.12
N TYR A 155 -10.96 6.66 -11.25
CA TYR A 155 -11.58 6.38 -9.97
C TYR A 155 -10.55 6.52 -8.84
N VAL A 156 -10.97 6.97 -7.66
CA VAL A 156 -10.09 7.21 -6.50
C VAL A 156 -10.66 6.66 -5.20
N GLY A 157 -9.77 6.26 -4.30
CA GLY A 157 -10.12 5.91 -2.92
C GLY A 157 -10.63 4.49 -2.70
N GLY A 158 -10.53 3.61 -3.69
CA GLY A 158 -10.95 2.22 -3.55
C GLY A 158 -10.04 1.37 -2.63
N SER A 159 -10.61 0.39 -1.97
CA SER A 159 -9.91 -0.53 -1.09
C SER A 159 -10.62 -1.88 -0.97
N ALA A 160 -9.85 -2.98 -1.04
CA ALA A 160 -10.32 -4.35 -0.77
C ALA A 160 -9.66 -4.91 0.49
N GLY A 161 -9.56 -4.12 1.54
CA GLY A 161 -9.00 -4.54 2.82
C GLY A 161 -10.06 -5.02 3.81
N SER A 162 -9.73 -4.99 5.10
CA SER A 162 -10.67 -5.30 6.19
C SER A 162 -11.89 -4.37 6.22
N HIS A 163 -11.75 -3.17 5.70
CA HIS A 163 -12.84 -2.22 5.47
C HIS A 163 -12.91 -1.95 3.96
N PRO A 164 -13.72 -2.71 3.21
CA PRO A 164 -13.82 -2.55 1.77
C PRO A 164 -14.52 -1.23 1.43
N ARG A 165 -14.02 -0.56 0.40
CA ARG A 165 -14.56 0.67 -0.13
C ARG A 165 -14.52 0.63 -1.66
N LEU A 166 -15.59 0.96 -2.31
CA LEU A 166 -15.59 1.23 -3.74
C LEU A 166 -15.00 2.62 -3.99
N ALA A 167 -14.26 2.75 -5.08
CA ALA A 167 -13.69 4.02 -5.51
C ALA A 167 -14.78 4.96 -6.06
N ASP A 168 -14.63 6.25 -5.79
CA ASP A 168 -15.46 7.29 -6.39
C ASP A 168 -14.96 7.60 -7.79
N LYS A 169 -15.86 7.86 -8.74
CA LYS A 169 -15.51 8.34 -10.08
C LYS A 169 -15.08 9.80 -10.00
N LEU A 170 -13.83 10.09 -10.31
CA LEU A 170 -13.25 11.44 -10.29
C LEU A 170 -13.48 12.17 -11.62
N ALA A 171 -13.24 11.50 -12.73
CA ALA A 171 -13.42 12.04 -14.08
C ALA A 171 -13.69 10.90 -15.07
N GLU A 172 -14.18 11.24 -16.25
CA GLU A 172 -14.53 10.29 -17.30
C GLU A 172 -14.10 10.77 -18.68
N SER A 173 -13.99 9.81 -19.60
CA SER A 173 -13.74 10.05 -21.03
C SER A 173 -12.46 10.85 -21.33
N LEU A 174 -11.43 10.72 -20.48
CA LEU A 174 -10.13 11.39 -20.66
C LEU A 174 -9.32 10.71 -21.76
N ASP A 175 -8.53 11.49 -22.49
CA ASP A 175 -7.49 10.94 -23.34
C ASP A 175 -6.30 10.38 -22.52
N TYR A 176 -5.29 9.87 -23.19
CA TYR A 176 -4.13 9.26 -22.56
C TYR A 176 -3.31 10.26 -21.73
N ASP A 177 -3.03 11.44 -22.29
CA ASP A 177 -2.18 12.44 -21.66
C ASP A 177 -2.89 13.14 -20.51
N ASP A 178 -4.16 13.44 -20.68
CA ASP A 178 -5.02 13.98 -19.64
C ASP A 178 -5.20 13.01 -18.48
N THR A 179 -5.31 11.71 -18.76
CA THR A 179 -5.34 10.67 -17.72
C THR A 179 -4.06 10.69 -16.89
N LEU A 180 -2.90 10.73 -17.54
CA LEU A 180 -1.61 10.80 -16.83
C LEU A 180 -1.48 12.09 -16.02
N ARG A 181 -1.90 13.23 -16.57
CA ARG A 181 -1.86 14.53 -15.90
C ARG A 181 -2.78 14.55 -14.68
N LEU A 182 -3.99 14.03 -14.79
CA LEU A 182 -4.91 13.94 -13.65
C LEU A 182 -4.38 13.04 -12.55
N VAL A 183 -3.81 11.89 -12.89
CA VAL A 183 -3.18 10.98 -11.92
C VAL A 183 -2.00 11.65 -11.22
N ASP A 184 -1.18 12.44 -11.93
CA ASP A 184 -0.09 13.21 -11.33
C ASP A 184 -0.62 14.20 -10.27
N ILE A 185 -1.71 14.88 -10.56
CA ILE A 185 -2.35 15.82 -9.62
C ILE A 185 -2.89 15.07 -8.41
N VAL A 186 -3.63 13.98 -8.61
CA VAL A 186 -4.14 13.12 -7.51
C VAL A 186 -3.02 12.67 -6.58
N VAL A 187 -1.91 12.20 -7.14
CA VAL A 187 -0.76 11.72 -6.36
C VAL A 187 -0.13 12.84 -5.55
N ARG A 188 0.10 14.01 -6.16
CA ARG A 188 0.68 15.17 -5.47
C ARG A 188 -0.26 15.72 -4.39
N TYR A 189 -1.54 15.85 -4.71
CA TYR A 189 -2.56 16.31 -3.76
C TYR A 189 -2.62 15.41 -2.52
N TYR A 190 -2.67 14.11 -2.73
CA TYR A 190 -2.64 13.14 -1.64
C TYR A 190 -1.33 13.21 -0.82
N GLN A 191 -0.16 13.33 -1.48
CA GLN A 191 1.12 13.47 -0.78
C GLN A 191 1.19 14.74 0.09
N LYS A 192 0.58 15.83 -0.37
CA LYS A 192 0.62 17.15 0.32
C LYS A 192 -0.35 17.22 1.50
N HIS A 193 -1.51 16.58 1.41
CA HIS A 193 -2.64 16.84 2.31
C HIS A 193 -3.07 15.67 3.20
N ALA A 194 -2.61 14.45 2.91
CA ALA A 194 -2.96 13.29 3.70
C ALA A 194 -1.96 13.05 4.83
N ASP A 195 -2.48 12.61 5.98
CA ASP A 195 -1.71 12.07 7.07
C ASP A 195 -1.32 10.60 6.80
N ILE A 196 -1.05 9.80 7.86
CA ILE A 196 -0.77 8.35 7.72
C ILE A 196 -2.09 7.60 7.51
N GLU A 197 -2.72 7.82 6.38
CA GLU A 197 -4.02 7.24 6.01
C GLU A 197 -4.02 6.82 4.54
N ARG A 198 -4.91 5.90 4.15
CA ARG A 198 -5.08 5.53 2.75
C ARG A 198 -5.91 6.57 2.00
N VAL A 199 -5.78 6.59 0.66
CA VAL A 199 -6.52 7.54 -0.20
C VAL A 199 -8.02 7.56 0.10
N GLY A 200 -8.65 6.39 0.28
CA GLY A 200 -10.08 6.31 0.62
C GLY A 200 -10.41 6.94 1.98
N GLN A 201 -9.58 6.67 3.00
CA GLN A 201 -9.74 7.27 4.34
C GLN A 201 -9.54 8.79 4.31
N PHE A 202 -8.55 9.25 3.54
CA PHE A 202 -8.30 10.67 3.30
C PHE A 202 -9.52 11.34 2.67
N ILE A 203 -10.06 10.73 1.59
CA ILE A 203 -11.28 11.24 0.92
C ILE A 203 -12.48 11.26 1.88
N ASP A 204 -12.65 10.20 2.69
CA ASP A 204 -13.76 10.15 3.66
C ASP A 204 -13.63 11.23 4.74
N ARG A 205 -12.38 11.59 5.14
CA ARG A 205 -12.11 12.65 6.13
C ARG A 205 -12.38 14.05 5.59
N ILE A 206 -11.99 14.36 4.36
CA ILE A 206 -12.16 15.72 3.79
C ILE A 206 -13.45 15.89 2.99
N GLY A 207 -14.12 14.81 2.63
CA GLY A 207 -15.27 14.75 1.74
C GLY A 207 -14.89 14.65 0.25
N PHE A 208 -15.55 13.74 -0.48
CA PHE A 208 -15.25 13.52 -1.92
C PHE A 208 -15.49 14.77 -2.76
N ALA A 209 -16.58 15.51 -2.51
CA ALA A 209 -16.89 16.73 -3.26
C ALA A 209 -15.76 17.77 -3.17
N ARG A 210 -15.15 17.94 -1.99
CA ARG A 210 -14.00 18.82 -1.80
C ARG A 210 -12.78 18.30 -2.55
N PHE A 211 -12.44 17.01 -2.34
CA PHE A 211 -11.31 16.37 -3.03
C PHE A 211 -11.43 16.56 -4.55
N GLN A 212 -12.62 16.28 -5.12
CA GLN A 212 -12.89 16.42 -6.55
C GLN A 212 -12.75 17.87 -7.01
N ALA A 213 -13.31 18.82 -6.28
CA ALA A 213 -13.24 20.25 -6.64
C ALA A 213 -11.79 20.73 -6.68
N ASP A 214 -11.01 20.45 -5.65
CA ASP A 214 -9.61 20.90 -5.54
C ASP A 214 -8.74 20.27 -6.67
N VAL A 215 -8.87 18.96 -6.90
CA VAL A 215 -8.09 18.24 -7.92
C VAL A 215 -8.49 18.69 -9.34
N LEU A 216 -9.80 18.86 -9.62
CA LEU A 216 -10.25 19.29 -10.93
C LEU A 216 -9.96 20.76 -11.20
N ALA A 217 -9.96 21.63 -10.19
CA ALA A 217 -9.54 23.04 -10.34
C ALA A 217 -8.06 23.12 -10.78
N GLU A 218 -7.18 22.33 -10.19
CA GLU A 218 -5.78 22.23 -10.63
C GLU A 218 -5.70 21.65 -12.05
N PHE A 219 -6.51 20.64 -12.35
CA PHE A 219 -6.53 19.98 -13.66
C PHE A 219 -6.97 20.92 -14.78
N THR A 220 -7.99 21.76 -14.55
CA THR A 220 -8.51 22.73 -15.55
C THR A 220 -7.74 24.05 -15.57
N GLY A 221 -6.81 24.27 -14.66
CA GLY A 221 -6.05 25.53 -14.57
C GLY A 221 -6.88 26.71 -14.03
N THR A 222 -8.02 26.45 -13.42
CA THR A 222 -8.94 27.49 -12.88
C THR A 222 -8.52 28.02 -11.51
N GLY A 223 -7.32 27.63 -11.03
CA GLY A 223 -6.69 28.09 -9.78
C GLY A 223 -7.28 27.40 -8.55
N ALA A 224 -6.46 26.60 -7.87
CA ALA A 224 -6.82 26.08 -6.55
C ALA A 224 -6.88 27.26 -5.56
N VAL A 225 -8.03 27.45 -4.92
CA VAL A 225 -8.11 28.24 -3.68
C VAL A 225 -7.37 27.39 -2.62
N GLU A 226 -6.18 27.82 -2.23
CA GLU A 226 -5.46 27.25 -1.09
C GLU A 226 -6.22 27.54 0.22
N SER A 227 -7.31 26.83 0.45
CA SER A 227 -7.92 26.82 1.76
C SER A 227 -7.22 25.74 2.59
N PRO A 228 -6.76 26.09 3.80
CA PRO A 228 -6.14 25.09 4.68
C PRO A 228 -7.12 23.92 4.88
N VAL A 229 -6.60 22.69 4.75
CA VAL A 229 -7.36 21.45 4.97
C VAL A 229 -7.54 21.27 6.48
N THR A 230 -8.34 22.14 7.10
CA THR A 230 -8.83 22.00 8.47
C THR A 230 -10.15 21.24 8.42
N GLY A 231 -10.07 19.93 8.25
CA GLY A 231 -11.20 19.04 8.51
C GLY A 231 -11.31 18.84 10.01
N SER A 232 -12.28 19.47 10.67
CA SER A 232 -12.71 18.99 12.00
C SER A 232 -13.15 17.54 11.86
N PRO A 233 -12.85 16.67 12.84
CA PRO A 233 -13.34 15.30 12.79
C PRO A 233 -14.87 15.33 12.70
N VAL A 234 -15.40 14.76 11.62
CA VAL A 234 -16.83 14.50 11.50
C VAL A 234 -17.23 13.66 12.71
N SER A 235 -18.16 14.17 13.49
CA SER A 235 -18.73 13.50 14.65
C SER A 235 -19.05 12.05 14.31
N SER A 236 -18.49 11.14 15.07
CA SER A 236 -18.69 9.71 14.99
C SER A 236 -20.15 9.37 15.29
N GLU A 237 -21.02 9.42 14.29
CA GLU A 237 -22.26 8.68 14.39
C GLU A 237 -21.97 7.19 14.24
N LYS A 238 -22.08 6.56 15.37
CA LYS A 238 -22.23 5.12 15.69
C LYS A 238 -22.09 4.14 14.50
N LEU A 239 -20.87 3.74 14.22
CA LEU A 239 -20.60 2.39 13.73
C LEU A 239 -20.73 1.45 14.94
N THR A 240 -21.76 0.63 14.96
CA THR A 240 -21.93 -0.46 15.93
C THR A 240 -20.69 -1.35 15.88
N PRO A 241 -20.00 -1.57 17.01
CA PRO A 241 -18.84 -2.47 17.04
C PRO A 241 -19.30 -3.89 16.76
N MET A 242 -18.60 -4.57 15.88
CA MET A 242 -18.74 -6.02 15.75
C MET A 242 -18.31 -6.71 17.06
N PRO A 243 -18.99 -7.76 17.53
CA PRO A 243 -18.66 -8.43 18.78
C PRO A 243 -17.27 -9.07 18.67
N GLY A 244 -16.35 -8.66 19.54
CA GLY A 244 -14.99 -9.24 19.65
C GLY A 244 -13.84 -8.23 19.81
N ALA A 245 -14.09 -6.93 19.79
CA ALA A 245 -13.07 -5.94 20.12
C ALA A 245 -12.98 -5.82 21.64
N LEU A 246 -11.90 -6.35 22.22
CA LEU A 246 -11.53 -6.09 23.61
C LEU A 246 -11.16 -4.59 23.73
N THR A 247 -12.05 -3.82 24.34
CA THR A 247 -11.80 -2.45 24.77
C THR A 247 -11.09 -2.47 26.11
N GLU A 248 -9.76 -2.40 26.11
CA GLU A 248 -9.01 -2.00 27.29
C GLU A 248 -8.12 -0.81 26.93
N GLY A 249 -8.41 0.35 27.53
CA GLY A 249 -7.52 1.48 27.68
C GLY A 249 -7.15 2.24 26.40
N THR A 250 -7.93 3.25 26.04
CA THR A 250 -7.48 4.24 25.04
C THR A 250 -6.27 4.97 25.60
N LEU A 251 -5.08 4.80 24.98
CA LEU A 251 -3.86 5.53 25.33
C LEU A 251 -4.11 7.04 25.21
N VAL A 252 -3.73 7.82 26.22
CA VAL A 252 -3.82 9.30 26.21
C VAL A 252 -2.44 9.94 26.26
N VAL A 253 -2.35 11.21 25.89
CA VAL A 253 -1.08 11.95 25.92
C VAL A 253 -0.52 11.98 27.34
N GLY A 254 0.69 11.46 27.52
CA GLY A 254 1.38 11.36 28.82
C GLY A 254 1.43 9.94 29.37
N ASP A 255 0.59 9.03 28.90
CA ASP A 255 0.64 7.64 29.33
C ASP A 255 1.87 6.91 28.77
N PRO A 256 2.47 6.00 29.54
CA PRO A 256 3.53 5.14 29.03
C PRO A 256 2.96 4.11 28.05
N ILE A 257 3.74 3.82 27.02
CA ILE A 257 3.44 2.73 26.08
C ILE A 257 3.68 1.41 26.80
N THR A 258 2.69 0.52 26.77
CA THR A 258 2.70 -0.81 27.38
C THR A 258 2.48 -1.89 26.33
N GLN A 259 2.60 -3.16 26.72
CA GLN A 259 2.33 -4.30 25.84
C GLN A 259 0.89 -4.31 25.29
N GLY A 260 -0.08 -3.81 26.08
CA GLY A 260 -1.49 -3.72 25.69
C GLY A 260 -1.82 -2.49 24.82
N SER A 261 -0.91 -1.54 24.66
CA SER A 261 -1.14 -0.33 23.86
C SER A 261 -1.37 -0.68 22.40
N VAL A 262 -2.46 -0.15 21.81
CA VAL A 262 -2.82 -0.39 20.41
C VAL A 262 -1.90 0.42 19.50
N ILE A 263 -1.37 -0.20 18.45
CA ILE A 263 -0.42 0.45 17.52
C ILE A 263 -0.99 1.72 16.90
N ALA A 264 -2.27 1.72 16.53
CA ALA A 264 -2.92 2.93 15.99
C ALA A 264 -2.89 4.10 16.99
N ASP A 265 -3.14 3.83 18.26
CA ASP A 265 -3.10 4.86 19.32
C ASP A 265 -1.67 5.34 19.57
N ILE A 266 -0.69 4.44 19.60
CA ILE A 266 0.73 4.79 19.73
C ILE A 266 1.14 5.76 18.61
N ILE A 267 0.82 5.45 17.36
CA ILE A 267 1.17 6.27 16.21
C ILE A 267 0.46 7.62 16.22
N ARG A 268 -0.83 7.62 16.60
CA ARG A 268 -1.67 8.82 16.66
C ARG A 268 -1.20 9.80 17.74
N ILE A 269 -0.85 9.29 18.92
CA ILE A 269 -0.50 10.10 20.10
C ILE A 269 0.98 10.46 20.11
N TYR A 270 1.83 9.54 19.66
CA TYR A 270 3.28 9.65 19.64
C TYR A 270 3.86 9.40 18.25
N PRO A 271 3.61 10.28 17.26
CA PRO A 271 4.06 10.07 15.87
C PRO A 271 5.58 9.93 15.73
N GLN A 272 6.35 10.48 16.68
CA GLN A 272 7.80 10.30 16.75
C GLN A 272 8.25 8.84 16.97
N THR A 273 7.36 7.93 17.34
CA THR A 273 7.64 6.50 17.49
C THR A 273 7.70 5.73 16.17
N ILE A 274 7.19 6.32 15.08
CA ILE A 274 7.13 5.68 13.76
C ILE A 274 8.51 5.22 13.26
N PRO A 275 9.59 6.03 13.34
CA PRO A 275 10.93 5.59 12.94
C PRO A 275 11.43 4.39 13.76
N VAL A 276 11.11 4.33 15.05
CA VAL A 276 11.48 3.22 15.94
C VAL A 276 10.76 1.94 15.50
N LEU A 277 9.44 1.98 15.35
CA LEU A 277 8.65 0.84 14.87
C LEU A 277 9.17 0.31 13.53
N ARG A 278 9.54 1.21 12.60
CA ARG A 278 10.16 0.84 11.33
C ARG A 278 11.53 0.20 11.50
N GLY A 279 12.36 0.71 12.40
CA GLY A 279 13.69 0.16 12.72
C GLY A 279 13.62 -1.27 13.24
N PHE A 280 12.58 -1.61 14.00
CA PHE A 280 12.27 -2.97 14.44
C PHE A 280 11.61 -3.84 13.33
N GLY A 281 11.48 -3.35 12.10
CA GLY A 281 10.91 -4.11 10.99
C GLY A 281 9.38 -4.12 10.95
N MET A 282 8.72 -3.30 11.77
CA MET A 282 7.26 -3.15 11.79
C MET A 282 6.81 -2.14 10.70
N GLY A 283 6.96 -2.51 9.44
CA GLY A 283 6.62 -1.66 8.29
C GLY A 283 5.13 -1.55 7.96
N CYS A 284 4.25 -2.24 8.69
CA CYS A 284 2.82 -2.31 8.40
C CYS A 284 1.99 -1.20 9.06
N LEU A 285 2.59 -0.06 9.38
CA LEU A 285 1.99 1.02 10.17
C LEU A 285 0.76 1.71 9.54
N GLY A 286 0.44 1.44 8.30
CA GLY A 286 -0.78 1.92 7.61
C GLY A 286 -1.77 0.81 7.26
N CYS A 287 -1.62 -0.39 7.82
CA CYS A 287 -2.54 -1.50 7.57
C CYS A 287 -3.64 -1.52 8.65
N PRO A 288 -4.93 -1.36 8.31
CA PRO A 288 -6.01 -1.36 9.30
C PRO A 288 -6.05 -2.62 10.18
N SER A 289 -5.63 -3.78 9.63
CA SER A 289 -5.55 -5.03 10.39
C SER A 289 -4.32 -5.12 11.32
N ALA A 290 -3.26 -4.36 11.04
CA ALA A 290 -2.05 -4.35 11.85
C ALA A 290 -2.05 -3.20 12.87
N THR A 291 -2.69 -2.08 12.56
CA THR A 291 -2.75 -0.92 13.45
C THR A 291 -3.78 -1.09 14.58
N GLY A 292 -4.81 -1.92 14.39
CA GLY A 292 -5.81 -2.24 15.42
C GLY A 292 -5.38 -3.31 16.43
N GLU A 293 -4.12 -3.79 16.39
CA GLU A 293 -3.62 -4.83 17.27
C GLU A 293 -2.82 -4.26 18.44
N PRO A 294 -2.87 -4.91 19.65
CA PRO A 294 -1.97 -4.60 20.74
C PRO A 294 -0.50 -4.80 20.35
N LEU A 295 0.38 -4.01 20.97
CA LEU A 295 1.82 -4.03 20.69
C LEU A 295 2.45 -5.40 20.89
N GLU A 296 2.06 -6.13 21.94
CA GLU A 296 2.51 -7.48 22.23
C GLU A 296 2.21 -8.44 21.07
N LYS A 297 0.98 -8.42 20.57
CA LYS A 297 0.57 -9.29 19.45
C LYS A 297 1.33 -8.96 18.18
N ALA A 298 1.49 -7.69 17.89
CA ALA A 298 2.25 -7.25 16.74
C ALA A 298 3.74 -7.60 16.86
N ALA A 299 4.35 -7.39 18.02
CA ALA A 299 5.72 -7.79 18.30
C ALA A 299 5.91 -9.30 18.10
N GLY A 300 4.99 -10.14 18.60
CA GLY A 300 5.01 -11.59 18.41
C GLY A 300 4.94 -12.01 16.94
N ILE A 301 4.12 -11.34 16.11
CA ILE A 301 4.04 -11.59 14.67
C ILE A 301 5.39 -11.31 13.97
N HIS A 302 6.10 -10.28 14.46
CA HIS A 302 7.41 -9.90 13.92
C HIS A 302 8.60 -10.64 14.58
N GLY A 303 8.33 -11.50 15.57
CA GLY A 303 9.37 -12.24 16.31
C GLY A 303 10.30 -11.35 17.12
N LEU A 304 9.73 -10.27 17.69
CA LEU A 304 10.40 -9.29 18.51
C LEU A 304 10.09 -9.54 19.98
N ALA A 305 11.06 -9.26 20.87
CA ALA A 305 10.80 -9.15 22.30
C ALA A 305 10.02 -7.85 22.53
N VAL A 306 8.80 -7.96 23.07
CA VAL A 306 7.93 -6.78 23.27
C VAL A 306 8.53 -5.81 24.27
N GLU A 307 9.29 -6.29 25.24
CA GLU A 307 9.97 -5.51 26.27
C GLU A 307 11.02 -4.56 25.67
N GLU A 308 11.84 -5.04 24.74
CA GLU A 308 12.84 -4.22 24.04
C GLU A 308 12.16 -3.12 23.21
N LEU A 309 11.04 -3.47 22.56
CA LEU A 309 10.26 -2.54 21.78
C LEU A 309 9.63 -1.45 22.65
N ILE A 310 9.04 -1.83 23.81
CA ILE A 310 8.45 -0.89 24.77
C ILE A 310 9.49 0.11 25.29
N VAL A 311 10.68 -0.37 25.66
CA VAL A 311 11.77 0.49 26.12
C VAL A 311 12.14 1.51 25.06
N ALA A 312 12.40 1.05 23.83
CA ALA A 312 12.79 1.93 22.72
C ALA A 312 11.71 2.97 22.36
N LEU A 313 10.43 2.59 22.42
CA LEU A 313 9.31 3.51 22.15
C LEU A 313 9.18 4.56 23.24
N ASN A 314 9.22 4.16 24.51
CA ASN A 314 9.11 5.09 25.64
C ASN A 314 10.31 6.05 25.73
N GLU A 315 11.52 5.62 25.40
CA GLU A 315 12.69 6.51 25.32
C GLU A 315 12.47 7.68 24.34
N VAL A 316 11.91 7.40 23.15
CA VAL A 316 11.64 8.44 22.16
C VAL A 316 10.50 9.35 22.60
N VAL A 317 9.49 8.82 23.28
CA VAL A 317 8.41 9.64 23.88
C VAL A 317 8.95 10.60 24.94
N LEU A 318 9.90 10.15 25.78
CA LEU A 318 10.52 10.99 26.81
C LEU A 318 11.46 12.06 26.23
N ARG A 319 12.17 11.77 25.14
CA ARG A 319 13.05 12.76 24.47
C ARG A 319 12.30 13.82 23.68
N GLY A 320 11.05 13.59 23.34
CA GLY A 320 10.19 14.52 22.61
C GLY A 320 9.37 15.48 23.48
N LYS A 321 9.57 15.41 24.80
CA LYS A 321 9.09 16.40 25.78
C LYS A 321 10.17 17.44 26.00
#